data_66ce7f7b8466612dccf8c0e9dd637877
#
_entry.id   66ce7f7b8466612dccf8c0e9dd637877
#
_cell.length_a   1.000
_cell.length_b   1.000
_cell.length_c   1.000
_cell.angle_alpha   90.00
_cell.angle_beta   90.00
_cell.angle_gamma   90.00
#
_symmetry.space_group_name_H-M   'P 1'
#
loop_
_entity.id
_entity.type
_entity.pdbx_description
1 polymer ?
#
loop_
_entity_poly.entity_id
_entity_poly.type
_entity_poly.pdbx_seq_one_letter_code
_entity_poly.pdbx_strand_id
1 'polypeptide(L)'
;IPLRLVGSEMCIRDSSMATVGGDPTLMLNEPVPAARKALARVGMTIDDIDLFEINEAFSVVAAKFIRDLGLDPAKVNVNGGAMALGHPIAATGSILIGTMLDELERRDLSTGLITMCTGGGMAPAIIIERV
;
A
#
# COMPACT_ATOMS: atom_id res chain seq x y z
N ILE A 1 -14.96 17.11 22.79
CA ILE A 1 -13.51 17.06 22.70
C ILE A 1 -13.22 16.91 21.22
N PRO A 2 -12.61 17.91 20.55
CA PRO A 2 -12.23 17.73 19.17
C PRO A 2 -11.19 16.61 19.12
N LEU A 3 -11.48 15.57 18.33
CA LEU A 3 -10.51 14.54 17.95
C LEU A 3 -9.48 15.19 16.99
N ARG A 4 -8.67 16.09 17.52
CA ARG A 4 -7.44 16.50 16.86
C ARG A 4 -6.40 15.45 17.21
N LEU A 5 -6.03 14.64 16.26
CA LEU A 5 -4.78 13.90 16.31
C LEU A 5 -3.67 14.94 16.41
N VAL A 6 -3.06 15.03 17.57
CA VAL A 6 -2.00 16.01 17.87
C VAL A 6 -0.88 15.82 16.85
N GLY A 7 -0.64 16.84 16.03
CA GLY A 7 0.48 16.89 15.10
C GLY A 7 0.21 16.40 13.68
N SER A 8 -1.02 16.01 13.33
CA SER A 8 -1.35 15.72 11.93
C SER A 8 -2.36 16.73 11.40
N GLU A 9 -1.89 17.85 10.92
CA GLU A 9 -2.68 18.77 10.09
C GLU A 9 -2.70 18.32 8.64
N MET A 10 -2.24 17.09 8.37
CA MET A 10 -2.20 16.53 7.04
C MET A 10 -3.60 16.11 6.62
N CYS A 11 -4.13 16.80 5.63
CA CYS A 11 -5.34 16.37 4.95
C CYS A 11 -4.97 15.24 4.00
N ILE A 12 -5.47 14.05 4.27
CA ILE A 12 -5.40 12.91 3.35
C ILE A 12 -6.78 12.65 2.79
N ARG A 13 -6.79 12.14 1.58
CA ARG A 13 -8.00 11.64 0.92
C ARG A 13 -7.77 10.22 0.46
N ASP A 14 -8.69 9.34 0.82
CA ASP A 14 -8.78 8.01 0.23
C ASP A 14 -9.33 8.17 -1.19
N SER A 15 -8.44 8.12 -2.18
CA SER A 15 -8.85 8.31 -3.57
C SER A 15 -9.47 7.07 -4.17
N SER A 16 -9.00 5.88 -3.78
CA SER A 16 -9.56 4.61 -4.22
C SER A 16 -9.29 3.48 -3.25
N MET A 17 -10.24 2.57 -3.16
CA MET A 17 -10.08 1.29 -2.45
C MET A 17 -10.57 0.16 -3.33
N ALA A 18 -9.88 -0.98 -3.29
CA ALA A 18 -10.30 -2.20 -3.95
C ALA A 18 -9.98 -3.42 -3.11
N THR A 19 -10.83 -4.41 -3.17
CA THR A 19 -10.60 -5.75 -2.63
C THR A 19 -10.80 -6.76 -3.74
N VAL A 20 -9.96 -7.78 -3.76
CA VAL A 20 -10.03 -8.89 -4.70
C VAL A 20 -9.92 -10.21 -3.97
N GLY A 21 -10.43 -11.26 -4.61
CA GLY A 21 -10.23 -12.65 -4.23
C GLY A 21 -9.78 -13.44 -5.44
N GLY A 22 -8.89 -14.39 -5.23
CA GLY A 22 -8.33 -15.28 -6.24
C GLY A 22 -8.21 -16.70 -5.72
N ASP A 23 -7.27 -17.47 -6.25
CA ASP A 23 -7.05 -18.86 -5.88
C ASP A 23 -6.48 -18.97 -4.44
N PRO A 24 -7.22 -19.58 -3.49
CA PRO A 24 -6.77 -19.72 -2.12
C PRO A 24 -5.55 -20.65 -1.98
N THR A 25 -5.28 -21.54 -2.95
CA THR A 25 -4.12 -22.41 -2.97
C THR A 25 -2.85 -21.64 -3.33
N LEU A 26 -2.97 -20.73 -4.28
CA LEU A 26 -1.89 -19.87 -4.74
C LEU A 26 -1.73 -18.61 -3.89
N MET A 27 -2.55 -18.40 -2.89
CA MET A 27 -2.63 -17.18 -2.06
C MET A 27 -1.32 -16.36 -2.07
N LEU A 28 -1.34 -15.07 -1.73
CA LEU A 28 -0.25 -14.10 -1.80
C LEU A 28 -0.05 -13.44 -3.19
N ASN A 29 -0.78 -13.85 -4.22
CA ASN A 29 -0.71 -13.25 -5.56
C ASN A 29 -1.60 -12.00 -5.73
N GLU A 30 -2.60 -11.84 -4.88
CA GLU A 30 -3.70 -10.90 -5.06
C GLU A 30 -3.37 -9.41 -4.88
N PRO A 31 -2.25 -8.98 -4.26
CA PRO A 31 -1.86 -7.57 -4.23
C PRO A 31 -1.77 -6.93 -5.62
N VAL A 32 -1.28 -7.65 -6.63
CA VAL A 32 -1.15 -7.15 -8.00
C VAL A 32 -2.52 -6.85 -8.64
N PRO A 33 -3.48 -7.79 -8.70
CA PRO A 33 -4.81 -7.47 -9.22
C PRO A 33 -5.58 -6.47 -8.35
N ALA A 34 -5.36 -6.42 -7.03
CA ALA A 34 -5.96 -5.42 -6.16
C ALA A 34 -5.47 -4.01 -6.51
N ALA A 35 -4.17 -3.82 -6.68
CA ALA A 35 -3.57 -2.55 -7.11
C ALA A 35 -4.12 -2.10 -8.47
N ARG A 36 -4.12 -2.99 -9.47
CA ARG A 36 -4.68 -2.70 -10.80
C ARG A 36 -6.16 -2.28 -10.74
N LYS A 37 -6.95 -2.96 -9.90
CA LYS A 37 -8.37 -2.65 -9.72
C LYS A 37 -8.57 -1.29 -9.03
N ALA A 38 -7.74 -0.95 -8.03
CA ALA A 38 -7.80 0.34 -7.37
C ALA A 38 -7.46 1.48 -8.32
N LEU A 39 -6.38 1.35 -9.10
CA LEU A 39 -5.97 2.30 -10.13
C LEU A 39 -7.06 2.51 -11.19
N ALA A 40 -7.60 1.41 -11.73
CA ALA A 40 -8.64 1.48 -12.75
C ALA A 40 -9.92 2.21 -12.29
N ARG A 41 -10.27 2.15 -10.99
CA ARG A 41 -11.45 2.82 -10.44
C ARG A 41 -11.37 4.34 -10.50
N VAL A 42 -10.18 4.89 -10.47
CA VAL A 42 -9.94 6.34 -10.47
C VAL A 42 -9.27 6.83 -11.76
N GLY A 43 -9.11 5.94 -12.75
CA GLY A 43 -8.50 6.28 -14.03
C GLY A 43 -7.01 6.57 -13.96
N MET A 44 -6.34 6.12 -12.90
CA MET A 44 -4.89 6.27 -12.72
C MET A 44 -4.13 5.07 -13.31
N THR A 45 -2.87 5.32 -13.62
CA THR A 45 -1.88 4.31 -14.01
C THR A 45 -0.87 4.10 -12.90
N ILE A 46 0.01 3.13 -13.05
CA ILE A 46 1.08 2.88 -12.07
C ILE A 46 2.09 4.04 -12.00
N ASP A 47 2.26 4.76 -13.10
CA ASP A 47 3.19 5.89 -13.22
C ASP A 47 2.72 7.14 -12.47
N ASP A 48 1.41 7.21 -12.16
CA ASP A 48 0.81 8.30 -11.39
C ASP A 48 1.04 8.15 -9.86
N ILE A 49 1.63 7.04 -9.44
CA ILE A 49 1.91 6.76 -8.03
C ILE A 49 3.36 7.12 -7.69
N ASP A 50 3.52 7.94 -6.67
CA ASP A 50 4.84 8.37 -6.19
C ASP A 50 5.55 7.28 -5.40
N LEU A 51 4.85 6.67 -4.43
CA LEU A 51 5.40 5.66 -3.53
C LEU A 51 4.45 4.46 -3.36
N PHE A 52 5.05 3.32 -3.02
CA PHE A 52 4.34 2.06 -2.78
C PHE A 52 4.71 1.47 -1.43
N GLU A 53 3.69 1.07 -0.67
CA GLU A 53 3.85 0.26 0.54
C GLU A 53 3.15 -1.09 0.34
N ILE A 54 3.94 -2.14 0.24
CA ILE A 54 3.48 -3.52 0.16
C ILE A 54 3.88 -4.28 1.42
N ASN A 55 2.90 -4.86 2.11
CA ASN A 55 3.22 -5.66 3.30
C ASN A 55 4.11 -6.86 2.95
N GLU A 56 5.25 -6.93 3.59
CA GLU A 56 6.23 -8.02 3.46
C GLU A 56 5.88 -9.19 4.39
N ALA A 57 4.65 -9.73 4.29
CA ALA A 57 4.31 -10.95 5.03
C ALA A 57 5.28 -12.09 4.71
N PHE A 58 5.77 -12.10 3.47
CA PHE A 58 6.86 -12.94 2.95
C PHE A 58 7.63 -12.16 1.90
N SER A 59 8.92 -12.37 1.78
CA SER A 59 9.77 -11.65 0.79
C SER A 59 9.28 -11.80 -0.65
N VAL A 60 8.73 -12.96 -0.99
CA VAL A 60 8.21 -13.24 -2.33
C VAL A 60 7.02 -12.33 -2.71
N VAL A 61 6.23 -11.86 -1.74
CA VAL A 61 5.08 -10.99 -1.98
C VAL A 61 5.54 -9.65 -2.55
N ALA A 62 6.48 -8.99 -1.88
CA ALA A 62 7.03 -7.72 -2.33
C ALA A 62 7.83 -7.88 -3.63
N ALA A 63 8.69 -8.91 -3.73
CA ALA A 63 9.47 -9.18 -4.93
C ALA A 63 8.59 -9.42 -6.17
N LYS A 64 7.51 -10.21 -6.00
CA LYS A 64 6.55 -10.46 -7.07
C LYS A 64 5.79 -9.19 -7.47
N PHE A 65 5.35 -8.41 -6.50
CA PHE A 65 4.63 -7.15 -6.74
C PHE A 65 5.48 -6.18 -7.57
N ILE A 66 6.73 -5.96 -7.18
CA ILE A 66 7.69 -5.12 -7.91
C ILE A 66 7.86 -5.62 -9.34
N ARG A 67 8.14 -6.92 -9.52
CA ARG A 67 8.37 -7.53 -10.82
C ARG A 67 7.16 -7.45 -11.75
N ASP A 68 5.98 -7.84 -11.26
CA ASP A 68 4.77 -8.00 -12.07
C ASP A 68 4.12 -6.65 -12.45
N LEU A 69 4.43 -5.58 -11.72
CA LEU A 69 4.03 -4.22 -12.03
C LEU A 69 5.15 -3.38 -12.66
N GLY A 70 6.37 -3.91 -12.75
CA GLY A 70 7.51 -3.20 -13.34
C GLY A 70 7.96 -1.98 -12.54
N LEU A 71 7.84 -2.03 -11.20
CA LEU A 71 8.12 -0.90 -10.33
C LEU A 71 9.62 -0.65 -10.17
N ASP A 72 9.98 0.60 -9.96
CA ASP A 72 11.29 0.97 -9.43
C ASP A 72 11.36 0.56 -7.95
N PRO A 73 12.28 -0.35 -7.56
CA PRO A 73 12.43 -0.76 -6.17
C PRO A 73 12.73 0.40 -5.20
N ALA A 74 13.31 1.49 -5.70
CA ALA A 74 13.59 2.68 -4.89
C ALA A 74 12.32 3.44 -4.44
N LYS A 75 11.16 3.13 -5.04
CA LYS A 75 9.85 3.68 -4.68
C LYS A 75 9.04 2.75 -3.78
N VAL A 76 9.51 1.56 -3.46
CA VAL A 76 8.75 0.53 -2.73
C VAL A 76 9.34 0.32 -1.35
N ASN A 77 8.49 0.37 -0.30
CA ASN A 77 8.87 0.14 1.09
C ASN A 77 10.14 0.92 1.48
N VAL A 78 10.14 2.20 1.16
CA VAL A 78 11.35 3.06 1.20
C VAL A 78 11.96 3.22 2.60
N ASN A 79 11.21 2.91 3.65
CA ASN A 79 11.67 2.90 5.04
C ASN A 79 11.87 1.48 5.60
N GLY A 80 11.96 0.48 4.71
CA GLY A 80 11.94 -0.93 5.08
C GLY A 80 10.52 -1.45 5.28
N GLY A 81 10.38 -2.74 5.53
CA GLY A 81 9.09 -3.41 5.62
C GLY A 81 9.03 -4.44 6.74
N ALA A 82 7.98 -5.23 6.74
CA ALA A 82 7.64 -6.17 7.81
C ALA A 82 8.71 -7.25 8.06
N MET A 83 9.56 -7.56 7.10
CA MET A 83 10.67 -8.49 7.30
C MET A 83 11.67 -8.00 8.36
N ALA A 84 11.86 -6.68 8.44
CA ALA A 84 12.73 -6.05 9.45
C ALA A 84 11.94 -5.53 10.66
N LEU A 85 10.72 -5.04 10.44
CA LEU A 85 9.95 -4.30 11.44
C LEU A 85 8.86 -5.13 12.13
N GLY A 86 8.50 -6.30 11.55
CA GLY A 86 7.46 -7.18 12.04
C GLY A 86 6.09 -6.95 11.38
N HIS A 87 5.21 -7.94 11.58
CA HIS A 87 3.86 -7.96 11.00
C HIS A 87 2.81 -8.20 12.08
N PRO A 88 2.46 -7.19 12.89
CA PRO A 88 1.36 -7.30 13.85
C PRO A 88 0.02 -7.22 13.09
N ILE A 89 -0.55 -8.37 12.76
CA ILE A 89 -1.67 -8.56 11.81
C ILE A 89 -2.77 -7.50 11.96
N ALA A 90 -3.22 -7.24 13.18
CA ALA A 90 -4.31 -6.28 13.44
C ALA A 90 -3.91 -4.80 13.24
N ALA A 91 -2.62 -4.47 13.28
CA ALA A 91 -2.12 -3.10 13.19
C ALA A 91 -1.41 -2.79 11.87
N THR A 92 -1.02 -3.81 11.10
CA THR A 92 -0.16 -3.64 9.91
C THR A 92 -0.74 -2.66 8.91
N GLY A 93 -2.04 -2.72 8.61
CA GLY A 93 -2.66 -1.77 7.68
C GLY A 93 -2.49 -0.32 8.11
N SER A 94 -2.70 -0.02 9.39
CA SER A 94 -2.50 1.32 9.94
C SER A 94 -1.04 1.75 9.93
N ILE A 95 -0.12 0.81 10.17
CA ILE A 95 1.33 1.07 10.12
C ILE A 95 1.74 1.46 8.68
N LEU A 96 1.32 0.69 7.68
CA LEU A 96 1.64 0.98 6.27
C LEU A 96 1.09 2.34 5.82
N ILE A 97 -0.15 2.66 6.21
CA ILE A 97 -0.76 3.97 5.89
C ILE A 97 0.00 5.10 6.59
N GLY A 98 0.30 4.96 7.88
CA GLY A 98 1.07 5.97 8.63
C GLY A 98 2.46 6.19 8.03
N THR A 99 3.19 5.11 7.75
CA THR A 99 4.51 5.17 7.10
C THR A 99 4.45 5.88 5.75
N MET A 100 3.43 5.55 4.94
CA MET A 100 3.22 6.20 3.64
C MET A 100 2.98 7.70 3.79
N LEU A 101 2.11 8.09 4.72
CA LEU A 101 1.79 9.51 4.96
C LEU A 101 3.00 10.32 5.37
N ASP A 102 3.73 9.83 6.37
CA ASP A 102 4.95 10.48 6.87
C ASP A 102 5.99 10.65 5.74
N GLU A 103 6.08 9.66 4.85
CA GLU A 103 7.05 9.66 3.77
C GLU A 103 6.63 10.57 2.60
N LEU A 104 5.34 10.61 2.27
CA LEU A 104 4.79 11.57 1.30
C LEU A 104 5.01 13.01 1.78
N GLU A 105 4.79 13.27 3.08
CA GLU A 105 5.05 14.59 3.67
C GLU A 105 6.53 14.94 3.63
N ARG A 106 7.41 14.04 4.08
CA ARG A 106 8.84 14.25 4.18
C ARG A 106 9.50 14.53 2.82
N ARG A 107 8.98 13.93 1.76
CA ARG A 107 9.51 14.07 0.38
C ARG A 107 8.75 15.09 -0.47
N ASP A 108 7.72 15.72 0.08
CA ASP A 108 6.81 16.61 -0.66
C ASP A 108 6.19 15.94 -1.89
N LEU A 109 5.76 14.69 -1.70
CA LEU A 109 5.06 13.86 -2.68
C LEU A 109 3.57 13.81 -2.38
N SER A 110 2.76 13.33 -3.33
CA SER A 110 1.30 13.43 -3.23
C SER A 110 0.59 12.09 -3.17
N THR A 111 1.04 11.07 -3.90
CA THR A 111 0.25 9.85 -4.13
C THR A 111 0.96 8.60 -3.61
N GLY A 112 0.22 7.80 -2.86
CA GLY A 112 0.71 6.53 -2.34
C GLY A 112 -0.26 5.38 -2.59
N LEU A 113 0.26 4.21 -2.98
CA LEU A 113 -0.50 2.99 -3.08
C LEU A 113 -0.05 2.00 -2.00
N ILE A 114 -1.00 1.55 -1.19
CA ILE A 114 -0.77 0.62 -0.10
C ILE A 114 -1.54 -0.67 -0.37
N THR A 115 -0.89 -1.81 -0.18
CA THR A 115 -1.54 -3.11 -0.33
C THR A 115 -0.93 -4.18 0.59
N MET A 116 -1.66 -5.24 0.80
CA MET A 116 -1.22 -6.41 1.56
C MET A 116 -1.86 -7.68 1.01
N CYS A 117 -1.16 -8.80 1.13
CA CYS A 117 -1.78 -10.10 0.91
C CYS A 117 -2.58 -10.52 2.16
N THR A 118 -3.61 -11.29 1.96
CA THR A 118 -4.43 -11.86 3.03
C THR A 118 -4.57 -13.36 2.80
N GLY A 119 -4.51 -14.13 3.86
CA GLY A 119 -4.71 -15.59 3.80
C GLY A 119 -6.04 -15.94 3.14
N GLY A 120 -6.07 -17.06 2.39
CA GLY A 120 -7.23 -17.47 1.62
C GLY A 120 -7.35 -16.85 0.22
N GLY A 121 -6.27 -16.25 -0.29
CA GLY A 121 -6.24 -15.73 -1.66
C GLY A 121 -6.92 -14.38 -1.83
N MET A 122 -6.76 -13.48 -0.88
CA MET A 122 -7.37 -12.15 -0.92
C MET A 122 -6.33 -11.04 -0.82
N ALA A 123 -6.67 -9.83 -1.28
CA ALA A 123 -5.91 -8.62 -1.00
C ALA A 123 -6.77 -7.37 -1.08
N PRO A 124 -6.61 -6.43 -0.15
CA PRO A 124 -7.02 -5.05 -0.31
C PRO A 124 -5.93 -4.22 -0.98
N ALA A 125 -6.32 -3.15 -1.67
CA ALA A 125 -5.43 -2.06 -2.07
C ALA A 125 -6.13 -0.73 -1.84
N ILE A 126 -5.38 0.26 -1.39
CA ILE A 126 -5.85 1.64 -1.19
C ILE A 126 -4.88 2.60 -1.87
N ILE A 127 -5.43 3.64 -2.50
CA ILE A 127 -4.69 4.79 -3.00
C ILE A 127 -5.07 5.98 -2.13
N ILE A 128 -4.06 6.64 -1.60
CA ILE A 128 -4.22 7.85 -0.82
C ILE A 128 -3.54 9.03 -1.51
N GLU A 129 -4.11 10.21 -1.32
CA GLU A 129 -3.55 11.46 -1.77
C GLU A 129 -3.37 12.41 -0.58
N ARG A 130 -2.22 13.07 -0.54
CA ARG A 130 -1.98 14.21 0.35
C ARG A 130 -2.61 15.45 -0.29
N VAL A 131 -3.51 16.12 0.40
CA VAL A 131 -4.23 17.32 -0.03
C VAL A 131 -3.95 18.51 0.87
#